data_5b1561dcea16709dd65f368930903f41
#
_entry.id   5b1561dcea16709dd65f368930903f41
#
_cell.length_a   1.000
_cell.length_b   1.000
_cell.length_c   1.000
_cell.angle_alpha   90.00
_cell.angle_beta   90.00
_cell.angle_gamma   90.00
#
_symmetry.space_group_name_H-M   'P 1'
#
loop_
_entity.id
_entity.type
_entity.pdbx_description
1 polymer ?
#
loop_
_entity_poly.entity_id
_entity_poly.type
_entity_poly.pdbx_seq_one_letter_code
_entity_poly.pdbx_strand_id
1 'polypeptide(L)'
;MKFVTLADLAATIRRNVHKIPHDVDFVIGIPRSGIIAASIIAEFLNAPLIDADSFVTGALPTGGRRSRFHRRSNTKKPRVLVVDDTIFHGRSLRAAKEKLEPLGFKYEFIYMAVFLEGPCDAVDIWLADLRQYTEGFTSFVLYEWNIFHHIPGFMSVCLYDIDGVLCLDPPDERSGQPYLDYLPNAVPLFTPTVKVGELVTYRLEKYRDLTEWWLRNQGVTYGALTMFQAKSYDERAEMGISPAAFKADIYRLRPWAKLFVESDDRQAREIHAITRRPVYSVETNKMYE
;
A
#
# COMPACT_ATOMS: atom_id res chain seq x y z
N MET A 1 5.66 -10.03 11.13
CA MET A 1 5.28 -9.23 9.94
C MET A 1 6.31 -8.12 9.78
N LYS A 2 6.53 -7.61 8.56
CA LYS A 2 7.40 -6.42 8.34
C LYS A 2 6.57 -5.35 7.63
N PHE A 3 6.52 -4.14 8.19
CA PHE A 3 5.91 -2.98 7.53
C PHE A 3 7.00 -2.06 6.97
N VAL A 4 6.81 -1.60 5.73
CA VAL A 4 7.76 -0.73 5.01
C VAL A 4 7.04 0.52 4.55
N THR A 5 7.53 1.67 4.99
CA THR A 5 6.99 2.98 4.63
C THR A 5 7.65 3.57 3.38
N LEU A 6 7.04 4.61 2.78
CA LEU A 6 7.69 5.42 1.73
C LEU A 6 8.99 6.06 2.23
N ALA A 7 9.05 6.42 3.52
CA ALA A 7 10.27 6.92 4.14
C ALA A 7 11.36 5.84 4.19
N ASP A 8 10.99 4.57 4.47
CA ASP A 8 11.94 3.44 4.44
C ASP A 8 12.42 3.16 3.02
N LEU A 9 11.54 3.25 2.02
CA LEU A 9 11.91 3.13 0.62
C LEU A 9 12.98 4.15 0.24
N ALA A 10 12.73 5.43 0.50
CA ALA A 10 13.67 6.51 0.22
C ALA A 10 14.98 6.37 1.00
N ALA A 11 14.91 5.99 2.28
CA ALA A 11 16.07 5.76 3.12
C ALA A 11 16.91 4.56 2.65
N THR A 12 16.26 3.49 2.19
CA THR A 12 16.94 2.30 1.64
C THR A 12 17.68 2.64 0.35
N ILE A 13 17.05 3.36 -0.56
CA ILE A 13 17.69 3.82 -1.80
C ILE A 13 18.90 4.70 -1.46
N ARG A 14 18.73 5.71 -0.60
CA ARG A 14 19.80 6.63 -0.22
C ARG A 14 21.00 5.92 0.41
N ARG A 15 20.77 4.98 1.34
CA ARG A 15 21.85 4.23 2.00
C ARG A 15 22.60 3.31 1.05
N ASN A 16 21.97 2.86 -0.02
CA ASN A 16 22.53 1.90 -0.96
C ASN A 16 22.81 2.51 -2.35
N VAL A 17 22.82 3.84 -2.48
CA VAL A 17 23.05 4.50 -3.77
C VAL A 17 24.36 4.07 -4.44
N HIS A 18 25.38 3.70 -3.64
CA HIS A 18 26.68 3.19 -4.12
C HIS A 18 26.59 1.84 -4.87
N LYS A 19 25.48 1.10 -4.72
CA LYS A 19 25.22 -0.14 -5.47
C LYS A 19 24.57 0.13 -6.83
N ILE A 20 24.06 1.33 -7.04
CA ILE A 20 23.36 1.71 -8.25
C ILE A 20 24.40 2.21 -9.27
N PRO A 21 24.40 1.71 -10.51
CA PRO A 21 25.32 2.21 -11.54
C PRO A 21 25.09 3.71 -11.80
N HIS A 22 26.12 4.52 -11.68
CA HIS A 22 26.06 5.97 -11.87
C HIS A 22 26.22 6.39 -13.34
N ASP A 23 26.59 5.46 -14.20
CA ASP A 23 26.82 5.67 -15.62
C ASP A 23 25.60 5.29 -16.48
N VAL A 24 24.40 5.24 -15.88
CA VAL A 24 23.16 5.05 -16.61
C VAL A 24 22.72 6.35 -17.29
N ASP A 25 22.20 6.23 -18.49
CA ASP A 25 21.75 7.37 -19.31
C ASP A 25 20.34 7.82 -18.92
N PHE A 26 19.47 6.89 -18.50
CA PHE A 26 18.13 7.18 -17.94
C PHE A 26 17.58 5.99 -17.14
N VAL A 27 16.47 6.24 -16.45
CA VAL A 27 15.78 5.27 -15.58
C VAL A 27 14.41 4.95 -16.15
N ILE A 28 14.03 3.67 -16.12
CA ILE A 28 12.68 3.18 -16.43
C ILE A 28 12.04 2.65 -15.16
N GLY A 29 10.86 3.16 -14.81
CA GLY A 29 10.05 2.62 -13.71
C GLY A 29 9.04 1.59 -14.22
N ILE A 30 8.92 0.46 -13.54
CA ILE A 30 7.87 -0.53 -13.82
C ILE A 30 6.58 -0.06 -13.15
N PRO A 31 5.48 0.18 -13.91
CA PRO A 31 4.19 0.50 -13.30
C PRO A 31 3.70 -0.62 -12.38
N ARG A 32 3.09 -0.27 -11.30
CA ARG A 32 2.66 1.00 -10.73
C ARG A 32 3.69 1.54 -9.74
N SER A 33 4.01 0.79 -8.68
CA SER A 33 4.84 1.22 -7.55
C SER A 33 6.33 1.34 -7.88
N GLY A 34 6.84 0.58 -8.84
CA GLY A 34 8.22 0.72 -9.32
C GLY A 34 8.54 2.12 -9.85
N ILE A 35 7.53 2.88 -10.33
CA ILE A 35 7.70 4.29 -10.72
C ILE A 35 8.10 5.16 -9.53
N ILE A 36 7.58 4.90 -8.34
CA ILE A 36 7.94 5.66 -7.11
C ILE A 36 9.43 5.48 -6.82
N ALA A 37 9.89 4.22 -6.80
CA ALA A 37 11.29 3.90 -6.59
C ALA A 37 12.20 4.50 -7.68
N ALA A 38 11.79 4.35 -8.94
CA ALA A 38 12.50 4.90 -10.10
C ALA A 38 12.62 6.43 -10.04
N SER A 39 11.57 7.13 -9.60
CA SER A 39 11.57 8.58 -9.44
C SER A 39 12.61 9.04 -8.42
N ILE A 40 12.67 8.39 -7.25
CA ILE A 40 13.64 8.70 -6.20
C ILE A 40 15.08 8.46 -6.71
N ILE A 41 15.30 7.35 -7.41
CA ILE A 41 16.61 7.00 -7.99
C ILE A 41 17.00 8.00 -9.06
N ALA A 42 16.08 8.35 -9.97
CA ALA A 42 16.32 9.33 -11.03
C ALA A 42 16.73 10.68 -10.49
N GLU A 43 16.09 11.15 -9.37
CA GLU A 43 16.49 12.38 -8.69
C GLU A 43 17.91 12.27 -8.10
N PHE A 44 18.26 11.17 -7.42
CA PHE A 44 19.61 10.98 -6.85
C PHE A 44 20.69 10.90 -7.92
N LEU A 45 20.37 10.32 -9.07
CA LEU A 45 21.28 10.25 -10.21
C LEU A 45 21.21 11.49 -11.11
N ASN A 46 20.24 12.40 -10.90
CA ASN A 46 19.90 13.47 -11.83
C ASN A 46 19.75 12.95 -13.28
N ALA A 47 19.07 11.81 -13.45
CA ALA A 47 18.86 11.13 -14.73
C ALA A 47 17.41 11.32 -15.22
N PRO A 48 17.17 11.33 -16.54
CA PRO A 48 15.81 11.30 -17.09
C PRO A 48 15.05 10.04 -16.67
N LEU A 49 13.72 10.15 -16.58
CA LEU A 49 12.81 9.08 -16.16
C LEU A 49 11.72 8.86 -17.20
N ILE A 50 11.28 7.61 -17.32
CA ILE A 50 10.09 7.21 -18.06
C ILE A 50 9.51 5.93 -17.44
N ASP A 51 8.22 5.65 -17.64
CA ASP A 51 7.66 4.35 -17.34
C ASP A 51 7.88 3.34 -18.49
N ALA A 52 7.85 2.05 -18.15
CA ALA A 52 8.15 0.98 -19.08
C ALA A 52 7.18 0.90 -20.27
N ASP A 53 5.88 1.14 -20.04
CA ASP A 53 4.87 1.03 -21.10
C ASP A 53 4.96 2.20 -22.10
N SER A 54 5.17 3.43 -21.60
CA SER A 54 5.44 4.60 -22.46
C SER A 54 6.71 4.47 -23.26
N PHE A 55 7.78 3.92 -22.66
CA PHE A 55 9.05 3.72 -23.37
C PHE A 55 8.92 2.75 -24.56
N VAL A 56 8.22 1.63 -24.36
CA VAL A 56 7.99 0.63 -25.43
C VAL A 56 7.19 1.21 -26.59
N THR A 57 6.28 2.16 -26.32
CA THR A 57 5.48 2.83 -27.36
C THR A 57 6.25 3.97 -28.07
N GLY A 58 7.52 4.18 -27.72
CA GLY A 58 8.39 5.16 -28.39
C GLY A 58 8.42 6.54 -27.76
N ALA A 59 7.82 6.74 -26.57
CA ALA A 59 7.97 7.98 -25.83
C ALA A 59 9.43 8.17 -25.37
N LEU A 60 9.82 9.42 -25.19
CA LEU A 60 11.18 9.76 -24.77
C LEU A 60 11.25 9.99 -23.26
N PRO A 61 12.34 9.56 -22.58
CA PRO A 61 12.57 9.88 -21.18
C PRO A 61 12.62 11.38 -20.94
N THR A 62 12.06 11.85 -19.83
CA THR A 62 12.05 13.26 -19.46
C THR A 62 12.82 13.50 -18.17
N GLY A 63 13.56 14.61 -18.09
CA GLY A 63 14.31 15.01 -16.89
C GLY A 63 13.98 16.44 -16.44
N GLY A 64 12.95 17.03 -17.02
CA GLY A 64 12.59 18.43 -16.75
C GLY A 64 13.72 19.39 -17.17
N ARG A 65 13.66 20.65 -16.64
CA ARG A 65 14.65 21.69 -16.97
C ARG A 65 16.01 21.51 -16.31
N ARG A 66 16.10 20.75 -15.22
CA ARG A 66 17.33 20.57 -14.42
C ARG A 66 18.17 19.39 -14.87
N SER A 67 17.50 18.35 -15.37
CA SER A 67 18.19 17.19 -15.95
C SER A 67 18.46 17.46 -17.43
N ARG A 68 19.73 17.59 -17.78
CA ARG A 68 20.13 17.61 -19.18
C ARG A 68 20.38 16.18 -19.60
N PHE A 69 19.81 15.79 -20.74
CA PHE A 69 20.10 14.49 -21.36
C PHE A 69 21.55 14.50 -21.85
N HIS A 70 22.46 14.12 -20.96
CA HIS A 70 23.85 13.87 -21.33
C HIS A 70 24.07 12.37 -21.27
N ARG A 71 24.52 11.81 -22.35
CA ARG A 71 24.99 10.44 -22.37
C ARG A 71 26.10 10.28 -21.34
N ARG A 72 25.91 9.40 -20.38
CA ARG A 72 26.86 9.15 -19.28
C ARG A 72 27.64 7.88 -19.49
N SER A 73 27.04 6.91 -20.19
CA SER A 73 27.69 5.64 -20.45
C SER A 73 28.77 5.81 -21.54
N ASN A 74 29.95 5.22 -21.31
CA ASN A 74 31.02 5.10 -22.29
C ASN A 74 30.84 3.87 -23.17
N THR A 75 29.72 3.17 -23.07
CA THR A 75 29.40 1.98 -23.87
C THR A 75 28.86 2.39 -25.26
N LYS A 76 28.88 1.46 -26.20
CA LYS A 76 28.35 1.71 -27.56
C LYS A 76 26.82 1.98 -27.53
N LYS A 77 26.11 1.41 -26.56
CA LYS A 77 24.66 1.57 -26.37
C LYS A 77 24.39 2.39 -25.11
N PRO A 78 23.31 3.20 -25.08
CA PRO A 78 22.87 3.81 -23.85
C PRO A 78 22.55 2.74 -22.80
N ARG A 79 22.99 2.97 -21.56
CA ARG A 79 22.70 2.11 -20.41
C ARG A 79 21.45 2.58 -19.70
N VAL A 80 20.54 1.67 -19.45
CA VAL A 80 19.21 1.95 -18.92
C VAL A 80 18.96 1.14 -17.64
N LEU A 81 18.63 1.82 -16.57
CA LEU A 81 18.25 1.19 -15.32
C LEU A 81 16.73 0.97 -15.28
N VAL A 82 16.31 -0.29 -15.24
CA VAL A 82 14.90 -0.69 -15.13
C VAL A 82 14.62 -1.05 -13.68
N VAL A 83 13.67 -0.34 -13.04
CA VAL A 83 13.46 -0.37 -11.60
C VAL A 83 12.08 -0.87 -11.25
N ASP A 84 12.02 -1.84 -10.33
CA ASP A 84 10.82 -2.21 -9.57
C ASP A 84 11.02 -1.88 -8.08
N ASP A 85 9.94 -1.64 -7.35
CA ASP A 85 10.01 -1.40 -5.89
C ASP A 85 10.30 -2.70 -5.14
N THR A 86 9.59 -3.77 -5.49
CA THR A 86 9.66 -5.07 -4.80
C THR A 86 9.62 -6.23 -5.76
N ILE A 87 10.32 -7.31 -5.41
CA ILE A 87 10.27 -8.57 -6.16
C ILE A 87 9.99 -9.72 -5.19
N PHE A 88 8.81 -10.34 -5.34
CA PHE A 88 8.49 -11.61 -4.70
C PHE A 88 8.61 -12.77 -5.71
N HIS A 89 7.75 -12.81 -6.73
CA HIS A 89 7.82 -13.81 -7.81
C HIS A 89 8.47 -13.28 -9.10
N GLY A 90 8.79 -11.99 -9.18
CA GLY A 90 9.40 -11.37 -10.34
C GLY A 90 8.54 -11.34 -11.62
N ARG A 91 7.21 -11.48 -11.50
CA ARG A 91 6.31 -11.50 -12.68
C ARG A 91 6.33 -10.17 -13.43
N SER A 92 6.20 -9.05 -12.72
CA SER A 92 6.22 -7.71 -13.31
C SER A 92 7.56 -7.43 -14.01
N LEU A 93 8.68 -7.80 -13.34
CA LEU A 93 10.01 -7.63 -13.89
C LEU A 93 10.22 -8.48 -15.15
N ARG A 94 9.82 -9.75 -15.15
CA ARG A 94 9.90 -10.62 -16.35
C ARG A 94 9.05 -10.08 -17.49
N ALA A 95 7.81 -9.65 -17.21
CA ALA A 95 6.96 -9.04 -18.24
C ALA A 95 7.55 -7.74 -18.79
N ALA A 96 8.17 -6.90 -17.96
CA ALA A 96 8.89 -5.73 -18.43
C ALA A 96 10.12 -6.12 -19.28
N LYS A 97 10.88 -7.15 -18.86
CA LYS A 97 12.03 -7.66 -19.61
C LYS A 97 11.62 -8.14 -20.98
N GLU A 98 10.57 -8.95 -21.09
CA GLU A 98 10.02 -9.43 -22.36
C GLU A 98 9.59 -8.27 -23.28
N LYS A 99 8.94 -7.23 -22.75
CA LYS A 99 8.56 -6.04 -23.52
C LYS A 99 9.79 -5.23 -24.02
N LEU A 100 10.86 -5.18 -23.24
CA LEU A 100 12.07 -4.40 -23.53
C LEU A 100 13.07 -5.16 -24.40
N GLU A 101 13.02 -6.50 -24.40
CA GLU A 101 13.94 -7.36 -25.16
C GLU A 101 14.11 -6.96 -26.63
N PRO A 102 13.04 -6.62 -27.40
CA PRO A 102 13.18 -6.17 -28.78
C PRO A 102 14.00 -4.89 -28.96
N LEU A 103 14.19 -4.12 -27.90
CA LEU A 103 14.98 -2.89 -27.89
C LEU A 103 16.45 -3.11 -27.48
N GLY A 104 16.84 -4.32 -27.10
CA GLY A 104 18.17 -4.68 -26.63
C GLY A 104 19.29 -4.47 -27.68
N PHE A 105 18.94 -4.35 -28.95
CA PHE A 105 19.92 -3.98 -29.99
C PHE A 105 20.32 -2.49 -29.90
N LYS A 106 19.46 -1.62 -29.33
CA LYS A 106 19.70 -0.19 -29.14
C LYS A 106 20.20 0.16 -27.74
N TYR A 107 19.77 -0.57 -26.70
CA TYR A 107 19.99 -0.24 -25.30
C TYR A 107 20.61 -1.42 -24.55
N GLU A 108 21.35 -1.10 -23.50
CA GLU A 108 21.83 -2.05 -22.49
C GLU A 108 20.97 -1.89 -21.23
N PHE A 109 20.15 -2.89 -20.92
CA PHE A 109 19.24 -2.86 -19.77
C PHE A 109 19.88 -3.50 -18.54
N ILE A 110 19.73 -2.84 -17.38
CA ILE A 110 20.11 -3.34 -16.06
C ILE A 110 18.82 -3.38 -15.21
N TYR A 111 18.47 -4.54 -14.67
CA TYR A 111 17.25 -4.76 -13.94
C TYR A 111 17.48 -4.71 -12.44
N MET A 112 16.74 -3.84 -11.74
CA MET A 112 16.94 -3.58 -10.32
C MET A 112 15.63 -3.62 -9.55
N ALA A 113 15.71 -4.11 -8.29
CA ALA A 113 14.66 -3.96 -7.28
C ALA A 113 15.19 -3.24 -6.05
N VAL A 114 14.34 -2.49 -5.36
CA VAL A 114 14.71 -1.94 -4.05
C VAL A 114 14.65 -3.05 -3.00
N PHE A 115 13.57 -3.83 -2.97
CA PHE A 115 13.36 -4.92 -2.03
C PHE A 115 13.25 -6.27 -2.73
N LEU A 116 14.00 -7.26 -2.23
CA LEU A 116 13.91 -8.65 -2.67
C LEU A 116 13.21 -9.47 -1.59
N GLU A 117 12.04 -10.02 -1.92
CA GLU A 117 11.22 -10.84 -1.00
C GLU A 117 11.22 -12.32 -1.36
N GLY A 118 11.61 -12.67 -2.56
CA GLY A 118 11.66 -14.05 -3.03
C GLY A 118 12.80 -14.29 -4.04
N PRO A 119 13.09 -15.53 -4.40
CA PRO A 119 14.10 -15.85 -5.38
C PRO A 119 13.70 -15.30 -6.77
N CYS A 120 14.59 -14.56 -7.41
CA CYS A 120 14.41 -14.06 -8.76
C CYS A 120 15.73 -14.01 -9.51
N ASP A 121 15.79 -14.73 -10.61
CA ASP A 121 16.93 -14.81 -11.53
C ASP A 121 16.94 -13.68 -12.58
N ALA A 122 15.85 -12.92 -12.64
CA ALA A 122 15.70 -11.85 -13.63
C ALA A 122 16.21 -10.48 -13.15
N VAL A 123 16.63 -10.37 -11.87
CA VAL A 123 17.14 -9.14 -11.28
C VAL A 123 18.66 -9.16 -11.22
N ASP A 124 19.30 -8.07 -11.67
CA ASP A 124 20.76 -7.91 -11.61
C ASP A 124 21.22 -7.28 -10.30
N ILE A 125 20.41 -6.37 -9.72
CA ILE A 125 20.74 -5.59 -8.52
C ILE A 125 19.52 -5.53 -7.58
N TRP A 126 19.77 -5.71 -6.27
CA TRP A 126 18.79 -5.39 -5.23
C TRP A 126 19.45 -4.62 -4.09
N LEU A 127 18.69 -3.72 -3.45
CA LEU A 127 19.24 -2.87 -2.40
C LEU A 127 19.07 -3.45 -1.01
N ALA A 128 17.95 -4.10 -0.74
CA ALA A 128 17.69 -4.78 0.54
C ALA A 128 17.04 -6.14 0.33
N ASP A 129 17.47 -7.11 1.15
CA ASP A 129 16.95 -8.48 1.17
C ASP A 129 15.94 -8.63 2.30
N LEU A 130 14.68 -8.90 1.96
CA LEU A 130 13.58 -9.08 2.90
C LEU A 130 13.07 -10.54 2.93
N ARG A 131 13.75 -11.49 2.29
CA ARG A 131 13.33 -12.90 2.20
C ARG A 131 13.11 -13.52 3.57
N GLN A 132 13.90 -13.15 4.58
CA GLN A 132 13.72 -13.61 5.96
C GLN A 132 12.35 -13.26 6.57
N TYR A 133 11.64 -12.24 6.03
CA TYR A 133 10.31 -11.85 6.48
C TYR A 133 9.18 -12.49 5.69
N THR A 134 9.49 -13.34 4.70
CA THR A 134 8.52 -14.03 3.84
C THR A 134 8.58 -15.55 4.00
N GLU A 135 9.48 -16.05 4.86
CA GLU A 135 9.59 -17.48 5.18
C GLU A 135 8.47 -17.90 6.16
N GLY A 136 7.63 -18.84 5.74
CA GLY A 136 6.53 -19.40 6.53
C GLY A 136 5.16 -18.81 6.28
N PHE A 137 4.11 -19.55 6.69
CA PHE A 137 2.70 -19.21 6.42
C PHE A 137 2.17 -17.93 7.09
N THR A 138 2.91 -17.38 8.07
CA THR A 138 2.50 -16.20 8.83
C THR A 138 3.37 -14.99 8.58
N SER A 139 4.40 -15.15 7.76
CA SER A 139 5.40 -14.12 7.49
C SER A 139 5.10 -13.43 6.17
N PHE A 140 4.97 -12.11 6.19
CA PHE A 140 4.74 -11.30 4.99
C PHE A 140 5.25 -9.88 5.21
N VAL A 141 5.53 -9.21 4.10
CA VAL A 141 5.89 -7.78 4.06
C VAL A 141 4.70 -7.00 3.58
N LEU A 142 4.38 -5.92 4.28
CA LEU A 142 3.37 -4.94 3.89
C LEU A 142 4.04 -3.63 3.54
N TYR A 143 3.53 -2.98 2.52
CA TYR A 143 4.02 -1.70 2.04
C TYR A 143 2.95 -0.64 2.20
N GLU A 144 3.31 0.53 2.73
CA GLU A 144 2.41 1.68 2.87
C GLU A 144 1.62 1.95 1.59
N TRP A 145 2.27 1.92 0.44
CA TRP A 145 1.64 2.20 -0.86
C TRP A 145 0.73 1.09 -1.40
N ASN A 146 0.68 -0.06 -0.73
CA ASN A 146 -0.13 -1.21 -1.14
C ASN A 146 -1.15 -1.64 -0.10
N ILE A 147 -1.19 -1.04 1.10
CA ILE A 147 -1.98 -1.53 2.23
C ILE A 147 -3.48 -1.62 1.95
N PHE A 148 -4.01 -0.75 1.06
CA PHE A 148 -5.41 -0.76 0.63
C PHE A 148 -5.65 -1.49 -0.70
N HIS A 149 -4.59 -1.91 -1.39
CA HIS A 149 -4.64 -2.49 -2.74
C HIS A 149 -3.70 -3.69 -2.89
N HIS A 150 -3.38 -4.35 -1.78
CA HIS A 150 -2.54 -5.54 -1.78
C HIS A 150 -3.19 -6.69 -2.54
N ILE A 151 -2.45 -7.79 -2.75
CA ILE A 151 -2.99 -8.97 -3.42
C ILE A 151 -4.31 -9.41 -2.78
N PRO A 152 -5.32 -9.84 -3.57
CA PRO A 152 -6.66 -10.17 -3.08
C PRO A 152 -6.67 -11.14 -1.89
N GLY A 153 -5.77 -12.12 -1.88
CA GLY A 153 -5.66 -13.11 -0.81
C GLY A 153 -5.33 -12.51 0.56
N PHE A 154 -4.49 -11.46 0.62
CA PHE A 154 -4.15 -10.80 1.89
C PHE A 154 -5.29 -9.89 2.36
N MET A 155 -5.89 -9.10 1.48
CA MET A 155 -6.99 -8.20 1.83
C MET A 155 -8.19 -8.96 2.40
N SER A 156 -8.43 -10.19 1.93
CA SER A 156 -9.53 -11.03 2.41
C SER A 156 -9.36 -11.55 3.84
N VAL A 157 -8.16 -11.43 4.41
CA VAL A 157 -7.85 -11.79 5.79
C VAL A 157 -7.52 -10.56 6.66
N CYS A 158 -8.00 -9.39 6.29
CA CYS A 158 -7.87 -8.15 7.05
C CYS A 158 -9.24 -7.62 7.50
N LEU A 159 -9.25 -6.91 8.64
CA LEU A 159 -10.38 -6.16 9.16
C LEU A 159 -10.11 -4.66 8.97
N TYR A 160 -11.14 -3.90 8.61
CA TYR A 160 -11.03 -2.46 8.40
C TYR A 160 -12.13 -1.72 9.18
N ASP A 161 -11.76 -0.62 9.84
CA ASP A 161 -12.75 0.38 10.24
C ASP A 161 -13.31 1.10 9.01
N ILE A 162 -14.42 1.81 9.18
CA ILE A 162 -15.07 2.60 8.12
C ILE A 162 -14.74 4.08 8.29
N ASP A 163 -15.13 4.66 9.42
CA ASP A 163 -14.95 6.09 9.72
C ASP A 163 -13.45 6.40 9.91
N GLY A 164 -12.95 7.41 9.23
CA GLY A 164 -11.53 7.79 9.21
C GLY A 164 -10.62 6.85 8.40
N VAL A 165 -11.13 5.72 7.91
CA VAL A 165 -10.39 4.78 7.04
C VAL A 165 -10.95 4.79 5.62
N LEU A 166 -12.18 4.35 5.44
CA LEU A 166 -12.82 4.29 4.11
C LEU A 166 -13.46 5.63 3.72
N CYS A 167 -13.88 6.42 4.70
CA CYS A 167 -14.45 7.76 4.53
C CYS A 167 -13.98 8.69 5.64
N LEU A 168 -14.14 9.99 5.45
CA LEU A 168 -13.90 10.98 6.50
C LEU A 168 -14.73 10.65 7.75
N ASP A 169 -14.21 11.05 8.91
CA ASP A 169 -14.94 10.92 10.18
C ASP A 169 -16.26 11.69 10.14
N PRO A 170 -17.31 11.19 10.84
CA PRO A 170 -18.57 11.89 10.99
C PRO A 170 -18.39 13.17 11.80
N PRO A 171 -19.36 14.12 11.71
CA PRO A 171 -19.40 15.28 12.58
C PRO A 171 -19.49 14.82 14.06
N ASP A 172 -19.12 15.72 14.97
CA ASP A 172 -19.10 15.45 16.43
C ASP A 172 -20.45 14.92 16.93
N GLU A 173 -21.55 15.47 16.42
CA GLU A 173 -22.89 14.99 16.68
C GLU A 173 -23.20 13.75 15.82
N ARG A 174 -23.04 12.57 16.42
CA ARG A 174 -23.28 11.27 15.77
C ARG A 174 -24.74 10.81 15.89
N SER A 175 -25.68 11.74 15.88
CA SER A 175 -27.13 11.50 15.98
C SER A 175 -27.92 12.58 15.24
N GLY A 176 -29.24 12.38 15.12
CA GLY A 176 -30.11 13.34 14.46
C GLY A 176 -29.90 13.48 12.95
N GLN A 177 -30.46 14.54 12.38
CA GLN A 177 -30.47 14.76 10.94
C GLN A 177 -29.06 14.97 10.35
N PRO A 178 -28.12 15.72 10.99
CA PRO A 178 -26.76 15.90 10.45
C PRO A 178 -26.03 14.56 10.26
N TYR A 179 -26.21 13.61 11.17
CA TYR A 179 -25.59 12.29 11.05
C TYR A 179 -26.26 11.43 9.97
N LEU A 180 -27.60 11.51 9.85
CA LEU A 180 -28.34 10.82 8.78
C LEU A 180 -27.95 11.35 7.40
N ASP A 181 -27.71 12.65 7.28
CA ASP A 181 -27.26 13.28 6.04
C ASP A 181 -25.78 12.90 5.72
N TYR A 182 -24.95 12.77 6.74
CA TYR A 182 -23.56 12.33 6.58
C TYR A 182 -23.44 10.89 6.04
N LEU A 183 -24.19 9.94 6.59
CA LEU A 183 -24.01 8.51 6.29
C LEU A 183 -24.02 8.17 4.79
N PRO A 184 -24.98 8.63 3.97
CA PRO A 184 -24.98 8.38 2.53
C PRO A 184 -24.02 9.28 1.75
N ASN A 185 -23.57 10.40 2.31
CA ASN A 185 -22.75 11.42 1.65
C ASN A 185 -21.33 11.50 2.19
N ALA A 186 -20.90 10.55 3.02
CA ALA A 186 -19.55 10.52 3.57
C ALA A 186 -18.50 10.60 2.46
N VAL A 187 -17.54 11.52 2.60
CA VAL A 187 -16.48 11.71 1.59
C VAL A 187 -15.55 10.51 1.64
N PRO A 188 -15.32 9.79 0.52
CA PRO A 188 -14.44 8.63 0.50
C PRO A 188 -12.98 9.03 0.72
N LEU A 189 -12.23 8.17 1.43
CA LEU A 189 -10.78 8.22 1.65
C LEU A 189 -10.09 7.07 0.92
N PHE A 190 -9.79 5.98 1.65
CA PHE A 190 -9.06 4.83 1.11
C PHE A 190 -10.02 3.69 0.76
N THR A 191 -10.66 3.76 -0.41
CA THR A 191 -11.58 2.70 -0.85
C THR A 191 -10.81 1.55 -1.49
N PRO A 192 -10.86 0.32 -0.90
CA PRO A 192 -10.19 -0.85 -1.47
C PRO A 192 -10.77 -1.22 -2.83
N THR A 193 -9.90 -1.59 -3.78
CA THR A 193 -10.31 -2.05 -5.12
C THR A 193 -10.46 -3.58 -5.21
N VAL A 194 -10.17 -4.29 -4.11
CA VAL A 194 -10.33 -5.73 -3.99
C VAL A 194 -11.16 -6.06 -2.77
N LYS A 195 -11.75 -7.27 -2.74
CA LYS A 195 -12.58 -7.70 -1.61
C LYS A 195 -11.76 -7.76 -0.31
N VAL A 196 -12.24 -7.05 0.73
CA VAL A 196 -11.68 -7.11 2.09
C VAL A 196 -12.38 -8.19 2.93
N GLY A 197 -11.73 -8.65 3.99
CA GLY A 197 -12.27 -9.71 4.85
C GLY A 197 -13.53 -9.26 5.58
N GLU A 198 -13.43 -8.29 6.45
CA GLU A 198 -14.54 -7.79 7.25
C GLU A 198 -14.40 -6.30 7.52
N LEU A 199 -15.52 -5.60 7.48
CA LEU A 199 -15.62 -4.22 7.95
C LEU A 199 -16.16 -4.23 9.38
N VAL A 200 -15.48 -3.52 10.28
CA VAL A 200 -15.85 -3.46 11.71
C VAL A 200 -15.96 -2.00 12.11
N THR A 201 -17.15 -1.53 12.35
CA THR A 201 -17.41 -0.12 12.67
C THR A 201 -18.20 0.04 13.97
N TYR A 202 -17.93 1.12 14.70
CA TYR A 202 -18.67 1.49 15.90
C TYR A 202 -19.99 2.24 15.59
N ARG A 203 -20.36 2.33 14.30
CA ARG A 203 -21.71 2.77 13.90
C ARG A 203 -22.76 1.85 14.47
N LEU A 204 -23.92 2.42 14.84
CA LEU A 204 -25.03 1.61 15.36
C LEU A 204 -25.65 0.76 14.24
N GLU A 205 -26.06 -0.46 14.59
CA GLU A 205 -26.70 -1.42 13.67
C GLU A 205 -27.92 -0.83 12.94
N LYS A 206 -28.69 0.05 13.59
CA LYS A 206 -29.84 0.71 12.96
C LYS A 206 -29.50 1.54 11.73
N TYR A 207 -28.22 1.84 11.48
CA TYR A 207 -27.74 2.57 10.30
C TYR A 207 -27.15 1.66 9.23
N ARG A 208 -27.38 0.35 9.33
CA ARG A 208 -26.84 -0.65 8.39
C ARG A 208 -27.20 -0.33 6.95
N ASP A 209 -28.48 -0.10 6.65
CA ASP A 209 -28.94 0.12 5.27
C ASP A 209 -28.25 1.32 4.60
N LEU A 210 -28.09 2.42 5.34
CA LEU A 210 -27.39 3.61 4.83
C LEU A 210 -25.88 3.35 4.65
N THR A 211 -25.28 2.60 5.58
CA THR A 211 -23.86 2.25 5.52
C THR A 211 -23.59 1.32 4.33
N GLU A 212 -24.41 0.28 4.15
CA GLU A 212 -24.28 -0.65 3.02
C GLU A 212 -24.58 0.01 1.67
N TRP A 213 -25.54 0.96 1.67
CA TRP A 213 -25.82 1.77 0.48
C TRP A 213 -24.57 2.57 0.06
N TRP A 214 -23.93 3.25 1.02
CA TRP A 214 -22.71 4.00 0.76
C TRP A 214 -21.59 3.09 0.27
N LEU A 215 -21.32 1.97 0.94
CA LEU A 215 -20.29 1.00 0.55
C LEU A 215 -20.48 0.50 -0.89
N ARG A 216 -21.72 0.18 -1.27
CA ARG A 216 -22.05 -0.24 -2.65
C ARG A 216 -21.76 0.86 -3.67
N ASN A 217 -22.14 2.10 -3.36
CA ASN A 217 -21.91 3.23 -4.25
C ASN A 217 -20.42 3.56 -4.42
N GLN A 218 -19.59 3.28 -3.42
CA GLN A 218 -18.15 3.41 -3.52
C GLN A 218 -17.46 2.16 -4.14
N GLY A 219 -18.21 1.15 -4.52
CA GLY A 219 -17.66 -0.09 -5.10
C GLY A 219 -16.89 -0.96 -4.11
N VAL A 220 -17.05 -0.74 -2.80
CA VAL A 220 -16.36 -1.51 -1.75
C VAL A 220 -17.00 -2.89 -1.62
N THR A 221 -16.19 -3.93 -1.80
CA THR A 221 -16.61 -5.33 -1.62
C THR A 221 -15.96 -5.92 -0.36
N TYR A 222 -16.75 -6.65 0.45
CA TYR A 222 -16.31 -7.21 1.72
C TYR A 222 -16.94 -8.57 2.00
N GLY A 223 -16.37 -9.33 2.95
CA GLY A 223 -16.89 -10.63 3.38
C GLY A 223 -18.02 -10.48 4.40
N ALA A 224 -17.85 -9.61 5.38
CA ALA A 224 -18.82 -9.32 6.43
C ALA A 224 -18.79 -7.84 6.84
N LEU A 225 -19.89 -7.37 7.44
CA LEU A 225 -19.99 -6.06 8.07
C LEU A 225 -20.51 -6.25 9.50
N THR A 226 -19.67 -5.91 10.48
CA THR A 226 -20.01 -5.92 11.90
C THR A 226 -20.18 -4.50 12.41
N MET A 227 -21.35 -4.23 12.97
CA MET A 227 -21.75 -2.93 13.50
C MET A 227 -22.14 -3.05 14.98
N PHE A 228 -22.10 -1.94 15.73
CA PHE A 228 -22.39 -1.96 17.16
C PHE A 228 -23.89 -2.15 17.44
N GLN A 229 -24.21 -3.14 18.30
CA GLN A 229 -25.56 -3.50 18.65
C GLN A 229 -26.07 -2.63 19.82
N ALA A 230 -26.75 -1.55 19.50
CA ALA A 230 -27.53 -0.72 20.46
C ALA A 230 -28.64 0.01 19.70
N LYS A 231 -29.73 0.31 20.37
CA LYS A 231 -30.88 1.02 19.78
C LYS A 231 -30.65 2.52 19.64
N SER A 232 -29.81 3.09 20.54
CA SER A 232 -29.54 4.51 20.61
C SER A 232 -28.10 4.79 21.02
N TYR A 233 -27.70 6.04 20.90
CA TYR A 233 -26.43 6.55 21.43
C TYR A 233 -26.35 6.43 22.95
N ASP A 234 -27.47 6.74 23.64
CA ASP A 234 -27.54 6.70 25.10
C ASP A 234 -27.36 5.26 25.58
N GLU A 235 -28.09 4.30 25.00
CA GLU A 235 -27.91 2.89 25.32
C GLU A 235 -26.45 2.43 25.09
N ARG A 236 -25.83 2.84 23.98
CA ARG A 236 -24.41 2.52 23.73
C ARG A 236 -23.48 3.12 24.80
N ALA A 237 -23.76 4.37 25.23
CA ALA A 237 -23.00 5.02 26.28
C ALA A 237 -23.16 4.33 27.62
N GLU A 238 -24.40 3.89 27.96
CA GLU A 238 -24.72 3.14 29.20
C GLU A 238 -24.01 1.78 29.22
N MET A 239 -23.81 1.14 28.07
CA MET A 239 -23.06 -0.12 27.98
C MET A 239 -21.57 0.03 28.35
N GLY A 240 -21.02 1.24 28.31
CA GLY A 240 -19.64 1.53 28.73
C GLY A 240 -18.55 0.83 27.91
N ILE A 241 -18.86 0.31 26.73
CA ILE A 241 -17.91 -0.36 25.84
C ILE A 241 -17.25 0.69 24.95
N SER A 242 -15.94 0.84 25.03
CA SER A 242 -15.20 1.76 24.14
C SER A 242 -15.18 1.27 22.71
N PRO A 243 -15.00 2.16 21.69
CA PRO A 243 -14.82 1.75 20.30
C PRO A 243 -13.67 0.75 20.14
N ALA A 244 -12.54 1.00 20.79
CA ALA A 244 -11.38 0.13 20.73
C ALA A 244 -11.64 -1.25 21.35
N ALA A 245 -12.33 -1.31 22.50
CA ALA A 245 -12.69 -2.57 23.15
C ALA A 245 -13.61 -3.41 22.27
N PHE A 246 -14.66 -2.79 21.69
CA PHE A 246 -15.54 -3.46 20.74
C PHE A 246 -14.79 -4.05 19.54
N LYS A 247 -13.96 -3.23 18.90
CA LYS A 247 -13.17 -3.65 17.74
C LYS A 247 -12.16 -4.76 18.09
N ALA A 248 -11.53 -4.66 19.27
CA ALA A 248 -10.62 -5.67 19.77
C ALA A 248 -11.32 -7.02 20.01
N ASP A 249 -12.52 -7.02 20.56
CA ASP A 249 -13.30 -8.24 20.78
C ASP A 249 -13.66 -8.91 19.46
N ILE A 250 -14.13 -8.14 18.47
CA ILE A 250 -14.38 -8.68 17.13
C ILE A 250 -13.10 -9.26 16.54
N TYR A 251 -11.97 -8.55 16.63
CA TYR A 251 -10.68 -9.02 16.11
C TYR A 251 -10.22 -10.33 16.77
N ARG A 252 -10.43 -10.48 18.10
CA ARG A 252 -10.14 -11.73 18.84
C ARG A 252 -11.00 -12.90 18.36
N LEU A 253 -12.27 -12.64 18.04
CA LEU A 253 -13.22 -13.63 17.52
C LEU A 253 -12.93 -14.04 16.05
N ARG A 254 -11.96 -13.42 15.40
CA ARG A 254 -11.55 -13.69 14.01
C ARG A 254 -10.10 -14.22 13.96
N PRO A 255 -9.86 -15.49 14.34
CA PRO A 255 -8.50 -16.05 14.37
C PRO A 255 -7.82 -16.08 12.99
N TRP A 256 -8.61 -16.07 11.92
CA TRP A 256 -8.15 -16.01 10.55
C TRP A 256 -7.62 -14.63 10.13
N ALA A 257 -8.03 -13.56 10.81
CA ALA A 257 -7.61 -12.21 10.46
C ALA A 257 -6.12 -12.00 10.77
N LYS A 258 -5.43 -11.27 9.90
CA LYS A 258 -3.98 -11.01 10.02
C LYS A 258 -3.65 -9.58 10.40
N LEU A 259 -4.56 -8.64 10.13
CA LEU A 259 -4.38 -7.23 10.35
C LEU A 259 -5.72 -6.58 10.69
N PHE A 260 -5.70 -5.58 11.57
CA PHE A 260 -6.77 -4.61 11.74
C PHE A 260 -6.28 -3.24 11.24
N VAL A 261 -7.07 -2.55 10.42
CA VAL A 261 -6.78 -1.19 9.93
C VAL A 261 -7.71 -0.22 10.66
N GLU A 262 -7.12 0.70 11.41
CA GLU A 262 -7.79 1.65 12.30
C GLU A 262 -7.40 3.08 11.95
N SER A 263 -8.35 4.01 12.05
CA SER A 263 -8.12 5.43 11.78
C SER A 263 -7.34 6.12 12.90
N ASP A 264 -7.83 6.03 14.14
CA ASP A 264 -7.36 6.72 15.33
C ASP A 264 -6.17 5.97 15.96
N ASP A 265 -5.05 6.65 16.16
CA ASP A 265 -3.82 6.04 16.69
C ASP A 265 -3.97 5.54 18.13
N ARG A 266 -4.77 6.21 18.95
CA ARG A 266 -5.03 5.77 20.32
C ARG A 266 -5.84 4.47 20.32
N GLN A 267 -6.88 4.37 19.48
CA GLN A 267 -7.66 3.13 19.35
C GLN A 267 -6.78 2.01 18.76
N ALA A 268 -5.95 2.30 17.78
CA ALA A 268 -5.02 1.31 17.19
C ALA A 268 -4.09 0.69 18.25
N ARG A 269 -3.51 1.52 19.11
CA ARG A 269 -2.66 1.06 20.23
C ARG A 269 -3.45 0.24 21.23
N GLU A 270 -4.66 0.66 21.59
CA GLU A 270 -5.51 -0.03 22.53
C GLU A 270 -5.95 -1.40 21.98
N ILE A 271 -6.40 -1.47 20.72
CA ILE A 271 -6.72 -2.74 20.04
C ILE A 271 -5.52 -3.68 20.04
N HIS A 272 -4.32 -3.17 19.68
CA HIS A 272 -3.09 -3.95 19.74
C HIS A 272 -2.78 -4.42 21.17
N ALA A 273 -2.87 -3.54 22.16
CA ALA A 273 -2.59 -3.89 23.56
C ALA A 273 -3.52 -4.99 24.10
N ILE A 274 -4.80 -4.97 23.72
CA ILE A 274 -5.80 -5.98 24.10
C ILE A 274 -5.59 -7.30 23.36
N THR A 275 -5.33 -7.23 22.05
CA THR A 275 -5.32 -8.43 21.18
C THR A 275 -3.96 -9.08 21.04
N ARG A 276 -2.88 -8.33 21.23
CA ARG A 276 -1.48 -8.70 20.91
C ARG A 276 -1.31 -9.13 19.45
N ARG A 277 -2.09 -8.51 18.57
CA ARG A 277 -2.10 -8.80 17.14
C ARG A 277 -1.83 -7.52 16.35
N PRO A 278 -1.37 -7.63 15.08
CA PRO A 278 -1.03 -6.47 14.27
C PRO A 278 -2.19 -5.51 14.04
N VAL A 279 -1.94 -4.22 14.26
CA VAL A 279 -2.88 -3.12 13.98
C VAL A 279 -2.16 -2.00 13.25
N TYR A 280 -2.71 -1.56 12.13
CA TYR A 280 -2.19 -0.41 11.39
C TYR A 280 -3.00 0.84 11.73
N SER A 281 -2.31 1.91 12.14
CA SER A 281 -2.89 3.24 12.35
C SER A 281 -2.74 4.08 11.08
N VAL A 282 -3.89 4.47 10.50
CA VAL A 282 -3.91 5.37 9.32
C VAL A 282 -3.42 6.75 9.69
N GLU A 283 -3.84 7.30 10.85
CA GLU A 283 -3.47 8.63 11.32
C GLU A 283 -1.95 8.84 11.40
N THR A 284 -1.24 7.88 11.95
CA THR A 284 0.21 8.01 12.18
C THR A 284 1.06 7.21 11.20
N ASN A 285 0.44 6.49 10.27
CA ASN A 285 1.13 5.56 9.35
C ASN A 285 2.04 4.58 10.10
N LYS A 286 1.55 4.04 11.21
CA LYS A 286 2.32 3.10 12.06
C LYS A 286 1.67 1.73 12.13
N MET A 287 2.54 0.73 12.17
CA MET A 287 2.17 -0.64 12.45
C MET A 287 2.52 -0.99 13.90
N TYR A 288 1.53 -1.44 14.67
CA TYR A 288 1.68 -2.01 16.00
C TYR A 288 1.67 -3.54 15.87
N GLU A 289 2.79 -4.20 16.23
CA GLU A 289 3.01 -5.64 16.06
C GLU A 289 3.77 -6.31 17.22
#